data_81239d6c02b25ea0cb40845c4950f482
#
_entry.id   81239d6c02b25ea0cb40845c4950f482
#
_cell.length_a   1.000
_cell.length_b   1.000
_cell.length_c   1.000
_cell.angle_alpha   90.00
_cell.angle_beta   90.00
_cell.angle_gamma   90.00
#
_symmetry.space_group_name_H-M   'P 1'
#
loop_
_entity.id
_entity.type
_entity.pdbx_description
1 polymer ?
#
loop_
_entity_poly.entity_id
_entity_poly.type
_entity_poly.pdbx_seq_one_letter_code
_entity_poly.pdbx_strand_id
1 'polypeptide(L)'
;SLLVPNIKAANKLSFLEFWKTYDDIVERSRKGTIDPSEFLGTTITLTNPGTIGTVASIPRLMIGQGAIIAIGAIQYNAEYQAMSPSTISSLGISKVMNISSTYDHRIIQGAESGMFLRDVNELLLGNHGFYEEIFNSLRVASRPLQWETDYQPGGFDKSANTEEIVKQAKVLQLINMYRVRGHLLADLDPLGTRAVYHPELDPASFNLTVWDLDRYFITGGFGALKTATLREIMNILHKTYCEKIGVEYMHIQNHEE
;
A
#
# COMPACT_ATOMS: atom_id res chain seq x y z
N SER A 1 -17.65 12.87 15.24
CA SER A 1 -16.94 13.83 16.08
C SER A 1 -15.58 13.27 16.46
N LEU A 2 -14.56 14.13 16.59
CA LEU A 2 -13.25 13.73 17.09
C LEU A 2 -13.33 13.65 18.63
N LEU A 3 -13.01 12.48 19.19
CA LEU A 3 -12.91 12.25 20.62
C LEU A 3 -11.46 11.90 20.96
N VAL A 4 -10.90 12.49 22.01
CA VAL A 4 -9.52 12.26 22.45
C VAL A 4 -9.51 11.91 23.95
N PRO A 5 -10.05 10.76 24.35
CA PRO A 5 -9.97 10.28 25.73
C PRO A 5 -8.53 9.90 26.09
N ASN A 6 -8.22 9.83 27.37
CA ASN A 6 -6.88 9.51 27.83
C ASN A 6 -6.84 8.26 28.71
N ILE A 7 -5.69 7.60 28.72
CA ILE A 7 -5.35 6.52 29.64
C ILE A 7 -4.53 7.11 30.78
N LYS A 8 -5.06 7.03 31.99
CA LYS A 8 -4.41 7.57 33.19
C LYS A 8 -3.18 6.74 33.55
N ALA A 9 -2.10 7.42 33.93
CA ALA A 9 -0.85 6.79 34.37
C ALA A 9 -0.36 5.63 33.44
N ALA A 10 -0.45 5.82 32.13
CA ALA A 10 -0.11 4.82 31.12
C ALA A 10 1.31 4.24 31.30
N ASN A 11 2.25 5.03 31.83
CA ASN A 11 3.63 4.62 32.13
C ASN A 11 3.76 3.60 33.27
N LYS A 12 2.69 3.33 34.02
CA LYS A 12 2.67 2.33 35.11
C LYS A 12 2.02 1.02 34.69
N LEU A 13 1.42 0.96 33.51
CA LEU A 13 0.73 -0.22 32.99
C LEU A 13 1.71 -1.13 32.26
N SER A 14 1.53 -2.43 32.41
CA SER A 14 2.12 -3.40 31.49
C SER A 14 1.50 -3.23 30.11
N PHE A 15 2.16 -3.73 29.06
CA PHE A 15 1.63 -3.62 27.71
C PHE A 15 0.25 -4.28 27.57
N LEU A 16 0.02 -5.42 28.21
CA LEU A 16 -1.28 -6.10 28.21
C LEU A 16 -2.38 -5.25 28.86
N GLU A 17 -2.08 -4.60 30.00
CA GLU A 17 -3.04 -3.73 30.69
C GLU A 17 -3.32 -2.49 29.86
N PHE A 18 -2.29 -1.87 29.28
CA PHE A 18 -2.42 -0.74 28.38
C PHE A 18 -3.31 -1.09 27.18
N TRP A 19 -3.05 -2.22 26.52
CA TRP A 19 -3.83 -2.65 25.36
C TRP A 19 -5.31 -2.90 25.71
N LYS A 20 -5.58 -3.59 26.81
CA LYS A 20 -6.96 -3.82 27.27
C LYS A 20 -7.70 -2.52 27.56
N THR A 21 -7.03 -1.56 28.22
CA THR A 21 -7.59 -0.25 28.53
C THR A 21 -7.85 0.54 27.25
N TYR A 22 -6.94 0.49 26.30
CA TYR A 22 -7.09 1.12 24.98
C TYR A 22 -8.31 0.55 24.22
N ASP A 23 -8.43 -0.77 24.15
CA ASP A 23 -9.54 -1.45 23.47
C ASP A 23 -10.90 -1.09 24.10
N ASP A 24 -10.98 -1.09 25.44
CA ASP A 24 -12.19 -0.68 26.16
C ASP A 24 -12.58 0.79 25.84
N ILE A 25 -11.61 1.70 25.87
CA ILE A 25 -11.84 3.11 25.52
C ILE A 25 -12.32 3.26 24.08
N VAL A 26 -11.72 2.53 23.14
CA VAL A 26 -12.13 2.56 21.72
C VAL A 26 -13.56 2.05 21.56
N GLU A 27 -13.92 0.97 22.23
CA GLU A 27 -15.27 0.41 22.19
C GLU A 27 -16.30 1.37 22.76
N ARG A 28 -16.03 1.97 23.93
CA ARG A 28 -16.91 2.96 24.58
C ARG A 28 -16.99 4.26 23.77
N SER A 29 -15.91 4.68 23.10
CA SER A 29 -15.93 5.82 22.18
C SER A 29 -16.89 5.59 21.02
N ARG A 30 -16.86 4.40 20.42
CA ARG A 30 -17.75 4.04 19.32
C ARG A 30 -19.23 3.96 19.75
N LYS A 31 -19.48 3.54 20.98
CA LYS A 31 -20.83 3.48 21.58
C LYS A 31 -21.32 4.83 22.13
N GLY A 32 -20.44 5.84 22.21
CA GLY A 32 -20.77 7.15 22.78
C GLY A 32 -20.98 7.13 24.30
N THR A 33 -20.37 6.20 25.02
CA THR A 33 -20.54 5.97 26.45
C THR A 33 -19.30 6.36 27.28
N ILE A 34 -18.43 7.23 26.75
CA ILE A 34 -17.24 7.71 27.48
C ILE A 34 -17.64 8.74 28.52
N ASP A 35 -17.04 8.62 29.71
CA ASP A 35 -17.21 9.58 30.79
C ASP A 35 -16.42 10.87 30.50
N PRO A 36 -16.99 12.07 30.73
CA PRO A 36 -16.30 13.33 30.54
C PRO A 36 -14.98 13.47 31.33
N SER A 37 -14.85 12.79 32.46
CA SER A 37 -13.60 12.78 33.25
C SER A 37 -12.42 12.15 32.53
N GLU A 38 -12.67 11.30 31.55
CA GLU A 38 -11.63 10.63 30.76
C GLU A 38 -10.95 11.57 29.75
N PHE A 39 -11.45 12.78 29.57
CA PHE A 39 -10.82 13.82 28.74
C PHE A 39 -9.95 14.78 29.54
N LEU A 40 -10.00 14.71 30.88
CA LEU A 40 -9.30 15.66 31.74
C LEU A 40 -7.90 15.16 32.12
N GLY A 41 -6.96 16.10 32.28
CA GLY A 41 -5.61 15.84 32.80
C GLY A 41 -4.70 15.06 31.80
N THR A 42 -4.92 15.23 30.52
CA THR A 42 -4.03 14.71 29.48
C THR A 42 -2.70 15.45 29.48
N THR A 43 -1.59 14.73 29.55
CA THR A 43 -0.23 15.30 29.58
C THR A 43 0.48 15.20 28.25
N ILE A 44 0.22 14.14 27.49
CA ILE A 44 0.76 13.87 26.15
C ILE A 44 -0.35 13.30 25.27
N THR A 45 -0.34 13.64 24.01
CA THR A 45 -1.29 13.11 23.01
C THR A 45 -0.54 12.42 21.89
N LEU A 46 -1.09 11.30 21.40
CA LEU A 46 -0.70 10.65 20.17
C LEU A 46 -1.79 10.88 19.12
N THR A 47 -1.42 11.39 17.95
CA THR A 47 -2.32 11.54 16.79
C THR A 47 -1.79 10.77 15.60
N ASN A 48 -2.68 10.12 14.86
CA ASN A 48 -2.30 9.30 13.71
C ASN A 48 -3.01 9.76 12.42
N PRO A 49 -2.55 10.84 11.78
CA PRO A 49 -3.04 11.24 10.48
C PRO A 49 -2.55 10.33 9.33
N GLY A 50 -1.63 9.43 9.60
CA GLY A 50 -1.12 8.46 8.61
C GLY A 50 -2.19 7.51 8.09
N THR A 51 -3.24 7.22 8.87
CA THR A 51 -4.36 6.36 8.44
C THR A 51 -5.15 6.92 7.26
N ILE A 52 -5.08 8.23 7.03
CA ILE A 52 -5.70 8.92 5.88
C ILE A 52 -4.68 9.33 4.81
N GLY A 53 -3.44 8.79 4.89
CA GLY A 53 -2.39 9.01 3.89
C GLY A 53 -1.48 10.22 4.14
N THR A 54 -1.60 10.92 5.27
CA THR A 54 -0.72 12.05 5.58
C THR A 54 0.68 11.54 5.95
N VAL A 55 1.70 11.94 5.21
CA VAL A 55 3.09 11.47 5.40
C VAL A 55 3.76 12.16 6.59
N ALA A 56 3.54 13.45 6.75
CA ALA A 56 4.07 14.24 7.86
C ALA A 56 3.04 15.28 8.29
N SER A 57 3.00 15.55 9.58
CA SER A 57 2.09 16.53 10.18
C SER A 57 2.79 17.26 11.32
N ILE A 58 2.46 18.52 11.49
CA ILE A 58 2.85 19.33 12.66
C ILE A 58 1.58 19.58 13.47
N PRO A 59 1.27 18.73 14.46
CA PRO A 59 0.06 18.85 15.23
C PRO A 59 0.12 20.08 16.14
N ARG A 60 -1.05 20.67 16.40
CA ARG A 60 -1.15 21.79 17.33
C ARG A 60 -1.25 21.28 18.78
N LEU A 61 -0.35 21.76 19.62
CA LEU A 61 -0.36 21.42 21.05
C LEU A 61 -1.62 21.97 21.73
N MET A 62 -2.27 21.13 22.52
CA MET A 62 -3.45 21.52 23.30
C MET A 62 -3.02 22.18 24.61
N ILE A 63 -3.87 23.08 25.13
CA ILE A 63 -3.62 23.78 26.39
C ILE A 63 -3.50 22.77 27.56
N GLY A 64 -2.47 22.91 28.37
CA GLY A 64 -2.21 22.05 29.52
C GLY A 64 -1.44 20.75 29.20
N GLN A 65 -1.09 20.50 27.92
CA GLN A 65 -0.28 19.36 27.54
C GLN A 65 1.19 19.76 27.33
N GLY A 66 2.10 18.84 27.65
CA GLY A 66 3.54 19.02 27.45
C GLY A 66 3.97 18.74 26.02
N ALA A 67 3.40 17.70 25.39
CA ALA A 67 3.75 17.29 24.03
C ALA A 67 2.58 16.64 23.31
N ILE A 68 2.66 16.67 21.96
CA ILE A 68 1.81 15.90 21.06
C ILE A 68 2.67 15.28 19.99
N ILE A 69 2.50 13.98 19.79
CA ILE A 69 3.25 13.16 18.84
C ILE A 69 2.34 12.85 17.65
N ALA A 70 2.81 13.07 16.43
CA ALA A 70 2.09 12.68 15.22
C ALA A 70 2.82 11.56 14.49
N ILE A 71 2.06 10.58 14.02
CA ILE A 71 2.52 9.44 13.23
C ILE A 71 2.05 9.63 11.79
N GLY A 72 2.99 9.64 10.85
CA GLY A 72 2.71 9.69 9.43
C GLY A 72 2.35 8.32 8.83
N ALA A 73 1.96 8.32 7.56
CA ALA A 73 1.67 7.10 6.81
C ALA A 73 2.94 6.25 6.65
N ILE A 74 2.75 4.92 6.75
CA ILE A 74 3.82 3.95 6.49
C ILE A 74 3.83 3.68 4.99
N GLN A 75 4.86 4.17 4.30
CA GLN A 75 5.00 4.04 2.85
C GLN A 75 6.47 4.10 2.41
N TYR A 76 6.74 3.69 1.18
CA TYR A 76 8.05 3.92 0.58
C TYR A 76 8.29 5.41 0.38
N ASN A 77 9.54 5.85 0.49
CA ASN A 77 9.92 7.21 0.11
C ASN A 77 9.51 7.51 -1.33
N ALA A 78 9.23 8.79 -1.63
CA ALA A 78 8.69 9.22 -2.91
C ALA A 78 9.53 8.75 -4.11
N GLU A 79 10.85 8.73 -3.95
CA GLU A 79 11.80 8.28 -4.97
C GLU A 79 11.68 6.80 -5.34
N TYR A 80 11.10 5.96 -4.47
CA TYR A 80 10.95 4.52 -4.67
C TYR A 80 9.53 4.10 -5.05
N GLN A 81 8.53 4.98 -4.94
CA GLN A 81 7.13 4.63 -5.15
C GLN A 81 6.81 4.18 -6.59
N ALA A 82 7.62 4.61 -7.55
CA ALA A 82 7.48 4.23 -8.96
C ALA A 82 8.24 2.93 -9.33
N MET A 83 9.01 2.36 -8.41
CA MET A 83 9.78 1.15 -8.66
C MET A 83 8.89 -0.09 -8.61
N SER A 84 9.27 -1.14 -9.37
CA SER A 84 8.59 -2.43 -9.28
C SER A 84 8.81 -3.06 -7.89
N PRO A 85 7.85 -3.84 -7.37
CA PRO A 85 8.02 -4.53 -6.09
C PRO A 85 9.26 -5.43 -6.05
N SER A 86 9.60 -6.08 -7.16
CA SER A 86 10.81 -6.91 -7.28
C SER A 86 12.10 -6.10 -7.15
N THR A 87 12.14 -4.90 -7.74
CA THR A 87 13.29 -3.99 -7.62
C THR A 87 13.44 -3.49 -6.19
N ILE A 88 12.36 -3.06 -5.56
CA ILE A 88 12.33 -2.64 -4.15
C ILE A 88 12.87 -3.75 -3.25
N SER A 89 12.38 -4.99 -3.44
CA SER A 89 12.83 -6.15 -2.68
C SER A 89 14.31 -6.46 -2.91
N SER A 90 14.78 -6.43 -4.17
CA SER A 90 16.19 -6.71 -4.49
C SER A 90 17.15 -5.68 -3.92
N LEU A 91 16.70 -4.44 -3.75
CA LEU A 91 17.47 -3.37 -3.13
C LEU A 91 17.34 -3.35 -1.60
N GLY A 92 16.48 -4.19 -1.00
CA GLY A 92 16.25 -4.22 0.44
C GLY A 92 15.61 -2.94 0.99
N ILE A 93 14.83 -2.23 0.17
CA ILE A 93 14.17 -0.98 0.57
C ILE A 93 12.91 -1.32 1.38
N SER A 94 12.80 -0.75 2.57
CA SER A 94 11.63 -0.88 3.44
C SER A 94 10.78 0.38 3.45
N LYS A 95 9.51 0.22 3.82
CA LYS A 95 8.63 1.34 4.10
C LYS A 95 9.12 2.10 5.33
N VAL A 96 8.91 3.40 5.31
CA VAL A 96 9.28 4.30 6.40
C VAL A 96 8.07 5.06 6.93
N MET A 97 8.17 5.53 8.15
CA MET A 97 7.15 6.31 8.83
C MET A 97 7.82 7.53 9.47
N ASN A 98 7.21 8.70 9.28
CA ASN A 98 7.66 9.90 9.96
C ASN A 98 6.94 10.03 11.30
N ILE A 99 7.72 10.27 12.36
CA ILE A 99 7.20 10.62 13.68
C ILE A 99 7.65 12.04 13.98
N SER A 100 6.70 12.91 14.28
CA SER A 100 6.96 14.31 14.65
C SER A 100 6.44 14.63 16.04
N SER A 101 7.12 15.54 16.74
CA SER A 101 6.75 16.00 18.06
C SER A 101 6.59 17.52 18.07
N THR A 102 5.47 17.98 18.60
CA THR A 102 5.27 19.37 19.01
C THR A 102 5.20 19.42 20.53
N TYR A 103 5.97 20.30 21.17
CA TYR A 103 6.10 20.36 22.62
C TYR A 103 6.11 21.78 23.13
N ASP A 104 5.79 21.95 24.41
CA ASP A 104 5.86 23.25 25.09
C ASP A 104 7.31 23.53 25.51
N HIS A 105 7.95 24.44 24.77
CA HIS A 105 9.37 24.77 25.00
C HIS A 105 9.64 25.48 26.33
N ARG A 106 8.60 25.86 27.06
CA ARG A 106 8.73 26.44 28.42
C ARG A 106 9.07 25.38 29.46
N ILE A 107 8.72 24.11 29.20
CA ILE A 107 8.90 22.97 30.11
C ILE A 107 9.76 21.86 29.55
N ILE A 108 9.93 21.78 28.21
CA ILE A 108 10.72 20.76 27.53
C ILE A 108 11.76 21.47 26.66
N GLN A 109 13.03 21.11 26.83
CA GLN A 109 14.11 21.62 25.98
C GLN A 109 14.23 20.85 24.68
N GLY A 110 14.80 21.50 23.64
CA GLY A 110 14.99 20.88 22.33
C GLY A 110 15.79 19.59 22.37
N ALA A 111 16.83 19.54 23.21
CA ALA A 111 17.64 18.34 23.42
C ALA A 111 16.83 17.18 24.00
N GLU A 112 15.96 17.45 24.97
CA GLU A 112 15.08 16.43 25.60
C GLU A 112 14.10 15.85 24.58
N SER A 113 13.47 16.71 23.77
CA SER A 113 12.57 16.26 22.69
C SER A 113 13.31 15.42 21.65
N GLY A 114 14.55 15.83 21.29
CA GLY A 114 15.38 15.06 20.36
C GLY A 114 15.79 13.69 20.91
N MET A 115 16.19 13.63 22.17
CA MET A 115 16.51 12.36 22.86
C MET A 115 15.29 11.46 22.95
N PHE A 116 14.13 11.99 23.29
CA PHE A 116 12.88 11.22 23.34
C PHE A 116 12.57 10.57 21.98
N LEU A 117 12.62 11.33 20.88
CA LEU A 117 12.38 10.76 19.53
C LEU A 117 13.42 9.73 19.12
N ARG A 118 14.68 9.92 19.49
CA ARG A 118 15.72 8.92 19.29
C ARG A 118 15.41 7.63 20.04
N ASP A 119 15.05 7.72 21.31
CA ASP A 119 14.76 6.56 22.16
C ASP A 119 13.52 5.80 21.62
N VAL A 120 12.48 6.53 21.18
CA VAL A 120 11.32 5.92 20.49
C VAL A 120 11.74 5.19 19.22
N ASN A 121 12.62 5.78 18.41
CA ASN A 121 13.14 5.14 17.22
C ASN A 121 13.92 3.86 17.53
N GLU A 122 14.79 3.88 18.53
CA GLU A 122 15.57 2.71 18.96
C GLU A 122 14.66 1.58 19.45
N LEU A 123 13.62 1.88 20.23
CA LEU A 123 12.64 0.89 20.67
C LEU A 123 11.87 0.28 19.48
N LEU A 124 11.41 1.11 18.54
CA LEU A 124 10.70 0.64 17.34
C LEU A 124 11.59 -0.21 16.42
N LEU A 125 12.89 0.02 16.42
CA LEU A 125 13.86 -0.83 15.71
C LEU A 125 14.19 -2.14 16.45
N GLY A 126 13.61 -2.37 17.62
CA GLY A 126 13.78 -3.60 18.41
C GLY A 126 14.93 -3.59 19.38
N ASN A 127 15.56 -2.44 19.64
CA ASN A 127 16.62 -2.32 20.63
C ASN A 127 16.05 -2.45 22.05
N HIS A 128 16.93 -2.71 22.98
CA HIS A 128 16.63 -2.82 24.42
C HIS A 128 15.64 -3.93 24.82
N GLY A 129 15.43 -4.95 23.98
CA GLY A 129 14.49 -6.04 24.28
C GLY A 129 13.02 -5.63 24.29
N PHE A 130 12.67 -4.52 23.61
CA PHE A 130 11.34 -3.91 23.65
C PHE A 130 10.22 -4.87 23.19
N TYR A 131 10.45 -5.58 22.10
CA TYR A 131 9.43 -6.51 21.59
C TYR A 131 9.37 -7.81 22.41
N GLU A 132 10.48 -8.25 22.96
CA GLU A 132 10.53 -9.39 23.89
C GLU A 132 9.70 -9.10 25.14
N GLU A 133 9.79 -7.90 25.68
CA GLU A 133 8.96 -7.46 26.80
C GLU A 133 7.46 -7.45 26.44
N ILE A 134 7.11 -6.96 25.24
CA ILE A 134 5.73 -6.99 24.72
C ILE A 134 5.24 -8.44 24.61
N PHE A 135 6.00 -9.33 23.97
CA PHE A 135 5.64 -10.74 23.82
C PHE A 135 5.46 -11.43 25.17
N ASN A 136 6.34 -11.17 26.11
CA ASN A 136 6.26 -11.70 27.48
C ASN A 136 4.99 -11.18 28.18
N SER A 137 4.69 -9.90 28.07
CA SER A 137 3.48 -9.28 28.65
C SER A 137 2.20 -9.89 28.07
N LEU A 138 2.19 -10.17 26.77
CA LEU A 138 1.06 -10.78 26.06
C LEU A 138 1.00 -12.31 26.24
N ARG A 139 2.03 -12.95 26.84
CA ARG A 139 2.17 -14.40 26.98
C ARG A 139 2.12 -15.13 25.64
N VAL A 140 2.67 -14.54 24.59
CA VAL A 140 2.83 -15.17 23.26
C VAL A 140 4.30 -15.54 23.05
N ALA A 141 4.55 -16.54 22.20
CA ALA A 141 5.90 -16.93 21.86
C ALA A 141 6.65 -15.77 21.20
N SER A 142 7.84 -15.47 21.71
CA SER A 142 8.73 -14.48 21.10
C SER A 142 9.11 -14.95 19.70
N ARG A 143 8.99 -14.06 18.73
CA ARG A 143 9.53 -14.25 17.39
C ARG A 143 10.71 -13.32 17.22
N PRO A 144 11.85 -13.80 16.70
CA PRO A 144 12.94 -12.90 16.36
C PRO A 144 12.42 -11.85 15.37
N LEU A 145 12.62 -10.58 15.68
CA LEU A 145 12.46 -9.51 14.70
C LEU A 145 13.63 -9.63 13.74
N GLN A 146 13.39 -10.29 12.63
CA GLN A 146 14.36 -10.36 11.54
C GLN A 146 14.03 -9.25 10.54
N TRP A 147 15.07 -8.72 9.94
CA TRP A 147 14.94 -7.86 8.77
C TRP A 147 14.40 -8.70 7.62
N GLU A 148 13.10 -8.63 7.40
CA GLU A 148 12.46 -9.24 6.26
C GLU A 148 12.20 -8.15 5.23
N THR A 149 12.30 -8.48 3.95
CA THR A 149 11.89 -7.56 2.90
C THR A 149 10.37 -7.42 2.94
N ASP A 150 9.86 -6.22 2.73
CA ASP A 150 8.41 -5.96 2.66
C ASP A 150 7.71 -6.75 1.54
N TYR A 151 8.48 -7.23 0.58
CA TYR A 151 8.05 -8.09 -0.51
C TYR A 151 8.85 -9.39 -0.51
N GLN A 152 8.17 -10.51 -0.35
CA GLN A 152 8.74 -11.85 -0.52
C GLN A 152 8.20 -12.46 -1.81
N PRO A 153 9.05 -12.75 -2.81
CA PRO A 153 8.62 -13.49 -3.99
C PRO A 153 8.10 -14.87 -3.57
N GLY A 154 6.79 -15.09 -3.67
CA GLY A 154 6.12 -16.33 -3.24
C GLY A 154 5.61 -16.36 -1.79
N GLY A 155 5.82 -15.33 -0.99
CA GLY A 155 5.14 -15.14 0.29
C GLY A 155 3.67 -14.80 0.06
N PHE A 156 2.78 -15.52 0.77
CA PHE A 156 1.33 -15.28 0.69
C PHE A 156 0.93 -13.96 1.38
N ASP A 157 1.35 -12.83 0.86
CA ASP A 157 0.61 -11.60 1.10
C ASP A 157 -0.64 -11.65 0.23
N LYS A 158 -1.75 -12.05 0.85
CA LYS A 158 -3.03 -12.28 0.16
C LYS A 158 -3.52 -11.05 -0.63
N SER A 159 -3.10 -9.85 -0.28
CA SER A 159 -3.53 -8.63 -0.97
C SER A 159 -2.69 -8.33 -2.22
N ALA A 160 -1.36 -8.39 -2.15
CA ALA A 160 -0.48 -8.15 -3.29
C ALA A 160 -0.61 -9.26 -4.34
N ASN A 161 -0.71 -10.52 -3.88
CA ASN A 161 -0.89 -11.67 -4.78
C ASN A 161 -2.26 -11.64 -5.49
N THR A 162 -3.31 -11.14 -4.83
CA THR A 162 -4.64 -11.00 -5.43
C THR A 162 -4.64 -9.95 -6.54
N GLU A 163 -3.98 -8.81 -6.34
CA GLU A 163 -3.88 -7.76 -7.37
C GLU A 163 -3.07 -8.24 -8.58
N GLU A 164 -1.97 -8.92 -8.36
CA GLU A 164 -1.14 -9.50 -9.42
C GLU A 164 -1.90 -10.57 -10.21
N ILE A 165 -2.61 -11.46 -9.53
CA ILE A 165 -3.48 -12.47 -10.18
C ILE A 165 -4.60 -11.79 -10.96
N VAL A 166 -5.23 -10.76 -10.41
CA VAL A 166 -6.27 -9.99 -11.11
C VAL A 166 -5.70 -9.33 -12.36
N LYS A 167 -4.56 -8.66 -12.28
CA LYS A 167 -3.90 -8.04 -13.44
C LYS A 167 -3.49 -9.09 -14.48
N GLN A 168 -2.95 -10.24 -14.06
CA GLN A 168 -2.64 -11.36 -14.96
C GLN A 168 -3.89 -11.85 -15.71
N ALA A 169 -5.01 -12.02 -15.01
CA ALA A 169 -6.28 -12.40 -15.63
C ALA A 169 -6.77 -11.32 -16.62
N LYS A 170 -6.60 -10.03 -16.28
CA LYS A 170 -6.97 -8.91 -17.15
C LYS A 170 -6.14 -8.86 -18.43
N VAL A 171 -4.84 -9.17 -18.37
CA VAL A 171 -4.00 -9.26 -19.56
C VAL A 171 -4.45 -10.41 -20.48
N LEU A 172 -4.78 -11.57 -19.93
CA LEU A 172 -5.33 -12.67 -20.74
C LEU A 172 -6.69 -12.32 -21.35
N GLN A 173 -7.55 -11.61 -20.60
CA GLN A 173 -8.81 -11.08 -21.13
C GLN A 173 -8.56 -10.10 -22.30
N LEU A 174 -7.63 -9.17 -22.16
CA LEU A 174 -7.24 -8.21 -23.18
C LEU A 174 -6.76 -8.93 -24.45
N ILE A 175 -5.86 -9.91 -24.32
CA ILE A 175 -5.39 -10.72 -25.45
C ILE A 175 -6.57 -11.38 -26.16
N ASN A 176 -7.52 -11.93 -25.40
CA ASN A 176 -8.70 -12.60 -25.97
C ASN A 176 -9.64 -11.61 -26.66
N MET A 177 -9.81 -10.41 -26.10
CA MET A 177 -10.60 -9.34 -26.74
C MET A 177 -10.00 -8.90 -28.07
N TYR A 178 -8.68 -8.80 -28.17
CA TYR A 178 -8.02 -8.51 -29.46
C TYR A 178 -8.19 -9.64 -30.48
N ARG A 179 -8.20 -10.91 -30.06
CA ARG A 179 -8.51 -12.05 -30.94
C ARG A 179 -9.91 -11.96 -31.53
N VAL A 180 -10.89 -11.50 -30.72
CA VAL A 180 -12.30 -11.42 -31.12
C VAL A 180 -12.62 -10.14 -31.88
N ARG A 181 -12.08 -9.00 -31.44
CA ARG A 181 -12.48 -7.66 -31.91
C ARG A 181 -11.34 -6.79 -32.41
N GLY A 182 -10.09 -7.28 -32.41
CA GLY A 182 -8.93 -6.49 -32.83
C GLY A 182 -9.05 -5.95 -34.25
N HIS A 183 -9.71 -6.67 -35.14
CA HIS A 183 -10.00 -6.24 -36.53
C HIS A 183 -10.79 -4.91 -36.59
N LEU A 184 -11.54 -4.55 -35.54
CA LEU A 184 -12.25 -3.27 -35.47
C LEU A 184 -11.33 -2.04 -35.36
N LEU A 185 -10.07 -2.26 -34.96
CA LEU A 185 -9.02 -1.25 -34.94
C LEU A 185 -8.14 -1.26 -36.19
N ALA A 186 -8.40 -2.17 -37.13
CA ALA A 186 -7.60 -2.26 -38.33
C ALA A 186 -7.74 -1.00 -39.20
N ASP A 187 -6.62 -0.53 -39.76
CA ASP A 187 -6.55 0.63 -40.65
C ASP A 187 -7.00 0.22 -42.08
N LEU A 188 -8.30 0.09 -42.24
CA LEU A 188 -8.94 -0.31 -43.48
C LEU A 188 -9.48 0.89 -44.29
N ASP A 189 -9.41 2.12 -43.74
CA ASP A 189 -9.90 3.32 -44.40
C ASP A 189 -8.76 4.06 -45.12
N PRO A 190 -8.66 3.97 -46.45
CA PRO A 190 -7.59 4.59 -47.23
C PRO A 190 -7.67 6.14 -47.15
N LEU A 191 -8.80 6.70 -46.72
CA LEU A 191 -9.00 8.15 -46.61
C LEU A 191 -8.70 8.67 -45.21
N GLY A 192 -8.50 7.77 -44.20
CA GLY A 192 -8.16 8.14 -42.84
C GLY A 192 -9.19 9.04 -42.14
N THR A 193 -10.47 8.91 -42.51
CA THR A 193 -11.52 9.83 -42.05
C THR A 193 -12.06 9.52 -40.66
N ARG A 194 -11.73 8.37 -40.10
CA ARG A 194 -12.21 7.90 -38.78
C ARG A 194 -11.06 7.74 -37.79
N ALA A 195 -11.19 8.36 -36.62
CA ALA A 195 -10.41 7.99 -35.45
C ALA A 195 -10.90 6.61 -34.96
N VAL A 196 -10.06 5.59 -35.07
CA VAL A 196 -10.42 4.23 -34.69
C VAL A 196 -10.08 4.05 -33.21
N TYR A 197 -11.10 4.08 -32.37
CA TYR A 197 -11.00 3.82 -30.93
C TYR A 197 -12.07 2.81 -30.52
N HIS A 198 -11.70 1.81 -29.77
CA HIS A 198 -12.64 0.84 -29.24
C HIS A 198 -12.39 0.64 -27.75
N PRO A 199 -13.35 0.99 -26.84
CA PRO A 199 -13.15 0.96 -25.40
C PRO A 199 -12.76 -0.42 -24.86
N GLU A 200 -13.29 -1.49 -25.45
CA GLU A 200 -13.00 -2.88 -25.02
C GLU A 200 -11.61 -3.38 -25.42
N LEU A 201 -10.87 -2.62 -26.23
CA LEU A 201 -9.50 -2.91 -26.66
C LEU A 201 -8.49 -1.98 -26.00
N ASP A 202 -8.96 -1.03 -25.18
CA ASP A 202 -8.12 -0.13 -24.41
C ASP A 202 -7.65 -0.83 -23.12
N PRO A 203 -6.33 -0.92 -22.87
CA PRO A 203 -5.79 -1.45 -21.62
C PRO A 203 -6.35 -0.79 -20.36
N ALA A 204 -6.71 0.50 -20.43
CA ALA A 204 -7.31 1.23 -19.31
C ALA A 204 -8.65 0.63 -18.86
N SER A 205 -9.44 0.04 -19.77
CA SER A 205 -10.70 -0.66 -19.45
C SER A 205 -10.48 -1.95 -18.64
N PHE A 206 -9.25 -2.44 -18.60
CA PHE A 206 -8.82 -3.60 -17.82
C PHE A 206 -8.06 -3.21 -16.55
N ASN A 207 -8.09 -1.94 -16.15
CA ASN A 207 -7.29 -1.39 -15.04
C ASN A 207 -5.78 -1.61 -15.21
N LEU A 208 -5.31 -1.68 -16.47
CA LEU A 208 -3.89 -1.72 -16.80
C LEU A 208 -3.43 -0.29 -17.10
N THR A 209 -2.36 0.13 -16.45
CA THR A 209 -1.85 1.49 -16.50
C THR A 209 -0.49 1.56 -17.20
N VAL A 210 0.02 2.77 -17.41
CA VAL A 210 1.38 2.97 -17.94
C VAL A 210 2.46 2.31 -17.08
N TRP A 211 2.20 2.14 -15.79
CA TRP A 211 3.10 1.48 -14.85
C TRP A 211 3.17 -0.04 -15.03
N ASP A 212 2.20 -0.63 -15.72
CA ASP A 212 2.17 -2.06 -16.01
C ASP A 212 2.88 -2.41 -17.34
N LEU A 213 3.23 -1.41 -18.16
CA LEU A 213 3.79 -1.64 -19.50
C LEU A 213 5.07 -2.47 -19.51
N ASP A 214 5.93 -2.30 -18.53
CA ASP A 214 7.21 -3.01 -18.45
C ASP A 214 7.17 -4.21 -17.47
N ARG A 215 5.98 -4.55 -16.96
CA ARG A 215 5.76 -5.77 -16.17
C ARG A 215 5.61 -6.98 -17.04
N TYR A 216 6.14 -8.12 -16.57
CA TYR A 216 6.01 -9.41 -17.24
C TYR A 216 4.69 -10.10 -16.89
N PHE A 217 4.03 -10.63 -17.91
CA PHE A 217 2.79 -11.39 -17.81
C PHE A 217 2.88 -12.70 -18.57
N ILE A 218 2.14 -13.71 -18.10
CA ILE A 218 1.98 -14.98 -18.81
C ILE A 218 1.05 -14.72 -20.01
N THR A 219 1.48 -15.09 -21.21
CA THR A 219 0.75 -14.79 -22.44
C THR A 219 -0.27 -15.84 -22.83
N GLY A 220 -0.28 -16.99 -22.15
CA GLY A 220 -1.08 -18.15 -22.59
C GLY A 220 -0.64 -18.74 -23.92
N GLY A 221 0.64 -18.55 -24.27
CA GLY A 221 1.22 -19.02 -25.55
C GLY A 221 1.04 -18.06 -26.72
N PHE A 222 0.51 -16.85 -26.48
CA PHE A 222 0.35 -15.85 -27.51
C PHE A 222 1.72 -15.36 -28.02
N GLY A 223 1.87 -15.27 -29.36
CA GLY A 223 3.13 -14.89 -29.99
C GLY A 223 4.28 -15.90 -29.82
N ALA A 224 3.98 -17.17 -29.51
CA ALA A 224 4.96 -18.23 -29.18
C ALA A 224 5.82 -17.91 -27.93
N LEU A 225 5.46 -16.92 -27.15
CA LEU A 225 6.13 -16.53 -25.91
C LEU A 225 5.39 -17.13 -24.70
N LYS A 226 6.11 -17.59 -23.69
CA LYS A 226 5.50 -18.02 -22.42
C LYS A 226 5.19 -16.82 -21.54
N THR A 227 6.09 -15.86 -21.52
CA THR A 227 5.97 -14.58 -20.77
C THR A 227 6.48 -13.45 -21.65
N ALA A 228 5.85 -12.27 -21.53
CA ALA A 228 6.26 -11.05 -22.20
C ALA A 228 5.84 -9.84 -21.38
N THR A 229 6.46 -8.69 -21.61
CA THR A 229 5.99 -7.43 -21.02
C THR A 229 4.67 -7.01 -21.65
N LEU A 230 3.85 -6.24 -20.91
CA LEU A 230 2.60 -5.72 -21.49
C LEU A 230 2.86 -4.89 -22.76
N ARG A 231 3.95 -4.17 -22.81
CA ARG A 231 4.39 -3.40 -23.99
C ARG A 231 4.61 -4.32 -25.21
N GLU A 232 5.32 -5.43 -25.03
CA GLU A 232 5.55 -6.41 -26.08
C GLU A 232 4.25 -7.07 -26.52
N ILE A 233 3.39 -7.45 -25.56
CA ILE A 233 2.07 -8.01 -25.86
C ILE A 233 1.25 -7.04 -26.69
N MET A 234 1.17 -5.77 -26.29
CA MET A 234 0.44 -4.74 -27.03
C MET A 234 0.99 -4.53 -28.44
N ASN A 235 2.31 -4.50 -28.59
CA ASN A 235 2.95 -4.38 -29.90
C ASN A 235 2.61 -5.55 -30.82
N ILE A 236 2.63 -6.79 -30.31
CA ILE A 236 2.27 -7.97 -31.07
C ILE A 236 0.78 -7.94 -31.43
N LEU A 237 -0.10 -7.57 -30.49
CA LEU A 237 -1.54 -7.46 -30.74
C LEU A 237 -1.86 -6.43 -31.82
N HIS A 238 -1.27 -5.23 -31.73
CA HIS A 238 -1.45 -4.20 -32.75
C HIS A 238 -0.94 -4.65 -34.11
N LYS A 239 0.26 -5.23 -34.16
CA LYS A 239 0.84 -5.72 -35.40
C LYS A 239 0.02 -6.84 -36.03
N THR A 240 -0.60 -7.70 -35.20
CA THR A 240 -1.36 -8.86 -35.69
C THR A 240 -2.77 -8.47 -36.14
N TYR A 241 -3.45 -7.56 -35.42
CA TYR A 241 -4.88 -7.33 -35.63
C TYR A 241 -5.25 -5.92 -36.10
N CYS A 242 -4.36 -4.93 -35.94
CA CYS A 242 -4.70 -3.51 -36.12
C CYS A 242 -3.98 -2.86 -37.31
N GLU A 243 -3.20 -3.60 -38.10
CA GLU A 243 -2.58 -3.08 -39.30
C GLU A 243 -3.60 -3.03 -40.50
N LYS A 244 -3.12 -3.08 -41.70
CA LYS A 244 -3.93 -2.91 -42.93
C LYS A 244 -4.77 -4.12 -43.33
N ILE A 245 -4.81 -5.15 -42.51
CA ILE A 245 -5.61 -6.37 -42.74
C ILE A 245 -6.40 -6.66 -41.48
N GLY A 246 -7.72 -6.67 -41.57
CA GLY A 246 -8.60 -7.14 -40.50
C GLY A 246 -8.72 -8.66 -40.53
N VAL A 247 -8.36 -9.32 -39.41
CA VAL A 247 -8.46 -10.78 -39.30
C VAL A 247 -9.54 -11.12 -38.27
N GLU A 248 -10.54 -11.88 -38.69
CA GLU A 248 -11.63 -12.38 -37.85
C GLU A 248 -11.79 -13.89 -38.09
N TYR A 249 -11.41 -14.72 -37.11
CA TYR A 249 -11.46 -16.18 -37.22
C TYR A 249 -12.01 -16.90 -35.99
N MET A 250 -12.33 -16.19 -34.92
CA MET A 250 -12.77 -16.80 -33.63
C MET A 250 -14.15 -17.48 -33.73
N HIS A 251 -14.90 -17.23 -34.78
CA HIS A 251 -16.18 -17.91 -35.03
C HIS A 251 -15.99 -19.31 -35.66
N ILE A 252 -14.81 -19.64 -36.16
CA ILE A 252 -14.51 -20.95 -36.75
C ILE A 252 -14.26 -21.95 -35.62
N GLN A 253 -15.16 -22.91 -35.47
CA GLN A 253 -15.10 -23.93 -34.39
C GLN A 253 -14.42 -25.22 -34.83
N ASN A 254 -14.29 -25.44 -36.12
CA ASN A 254 -13.66 -26.63 -36.68
C ASN A 254 -12.17 -26.35 -36.96
N HIS A 255 -11.27 -27.17 -36.41
CA HIS A 255 -9.82 -27.02 -36.59
C HIS A 255 -9.33 -27.43 -38.01
N GLU A 256 -10.17 -28.01 -38.82
CA GLU A 256 -9.86 -28.43 -40.19
C GLU A 256 -10.31 -27.43 -41.28
N GLU A 257 -11.05 -26.38 -40.90
CA GLU A 257 -11.41 -25.24 -41.73
C GLU A 257 -10.46 -24.06 -41.49
#